data_c0d502c1ee92c88ef4ca7ebf16774c0b
#
_entry.id   c0d502c1ee92c88ef4ca7ebf16774c0b
#
_cell.length_a   1.000
_cell.length_b   1.000
_cell.length_c   1.000
_cell.angle_alpha   90.00
_cell.angle_beta   90.00
_cell.angle_gamma   90.00
#
_symmetry.space_group_name_H-M   'P 1'
#
loop_
_entity.id
_entity.type
_entity.pdbx_description
1 polymer ?
#
loop_
_entity_poly.entity_id
_entity_poly.type
_entity_poly.pdbx_seq_one_letter_code
_entity_poly.pdbx_strand_id
1 'polypeptide(L)'
;MSEENVTNIRIVDDKRSGLATACLVLGIISIVGSWIPFLNAFSIILAFVGIALGIPALIIFIKKKKGTLGKSLAGLILCILSLIFAFSMNKAAVDSINETFGSDEASQIVYDYGEAAELDGISIKVLNVEKNSGYTKNYINVKPDNDGDEFVIVEVEIKNISEETKAFNVLDFSIQTGNGEIRSAGFSMYDTGNDLGSGSLAPGGTKVGKIVLTAPKDDNNLLLIYKGNMFDSKERKFKLQ
;
A
#
# COMPACT_ATOMS: atom_id res chain seq x y z
N MET A 1 -64.50 29.76 -6.02
CA MET A 1 -63.11 29.27 -5.62
C MET A 1 -62.17 30.04 -6.49
N SER A 2 -61.45 30.96 -5.90
CA SER A 2 -60.62 31.92 -6.58
C SER A 2 -59.44 31.26 -7.30
N GLU A 3 -59.02 31.83 -8.44
CA GLU A 3 -57.85 31.37 -9.21
C GLU A 3 -56.56 31.24 -8.37
N GLU A 4 -56.47 32.01 -7.28
CA GLU A 4 -55.38 31.99 -6.31
C GLU A 4 -55.21 30.63 -5.61
N ASN A 5 -56.29 29.92 -5.33
CA ASN A 5 -56.26 28.59 -4.74
C ASN A 5 -55.78 27.51 -5.70
N VAL A 6 -56.08 27.67 -7.01
CA VAL A 6 -55.63 26.73 -8.06
C VAL A 6 -54.14 26.87 -8.33
N THR A 7 -53.64 28.10 -8.33
CA THR A 7 -52.19 28.38 -8.51
C THR A 7 -51.34 27.85 -7.35
N ASN A 8 -51.81 28.03 -6.12
CA ASN A 8 -51.13 27.50 -4.91
C ASN A 8 -51.08 25.96 -4.89
N ILE A 9 -52.12 25.29 -5.38
CA ILE A 9 -52.15 23.83 -5.45
C ILE A 9 -51.14 23.31 -6.51
N ARG A 10 -50.98 24.00 -7.63
CA ARG A 10 -49.98 23.65 -8.66
C ARG A 10 -48.55 23.85 -8.19
N ILE A 11 -48.24 24.97 -7.53
CA ILE A 11 -46.91 25.26 -7.01
C ILE A 11 -46.48 24.25 -5.91
N VAL A 12 -47.44 23.82 -5.09
CA VAL A 12 -47.17 22.83 -4.03
C VAL A 12 -46.96 21.43 -4.60
N ASP A 13 -47.62 21.05 -5.69
CA ASP A 13 -47.42 19.75 -6.36
C ASP A 13 -46.11 19.72 -7.15
N ASP A 14 -45.69 20.83 -7.75
CA ASP A 14 -44.44 20.94 -8.51
C ASP A 14 -43.20 20.85 -7.57
N LYS A 15 -43.22 21.49 -6.41
CA LYS A 15 -42.16 21.39 -5.41
C LYS A 15 -42.00 19.95 -4.86
N ARG A 16 -43.07 19.17 -4.75
CA ARG A 16 -43.05 17.79 -4.25
C ARG A 16 -42.51 16.79 -5.28
N SER A 17 -42.83 17.07 -6.56
CA SER A 17 -42.25 16.34 -7.68
C SER A 17 -40.72 16.58 -7.77
N GLY A 18 -40.25 17.79 -7.45
CA GLY A 18 -38.86 18.18 -7.46
C GLY A 18 -37.99 17.40 -6.45
N LEU A 19 -38.51 17.20 -5.21
CA LEU A 19 -37.74 16.41 -4.16
C LEU A 19 -37.55 14.96 -4.59
N ALA A 20 -38.56 14.32 -5.15
CA ALA A 20 -38.47 12.93 -5.61
C ALA A 20 -37.48 12.79 -6.79
N THR A 21 -37.51 13.79 -7.69
CA THR A 21 -36.60 13.85 -8.85
C THR A 21 -35.16 14.12 -8.39
N ALA A 22 -34.96 15.03 -7.45
CA ALA A 22 -33.64 15.31 -6.87
C ALA A 22 -33.03 14.05 -6.19
N CYS A 23 -33.82 13.30 -5.41
CA CYS A 23 -33.38 12.04 -4.80
C CYS A 23 -32.95 11.01 -5.86
N LEU A 24 -33.70 10.86 -6.95
CA LEU A 24 -33.38 9.95 -8.03
C LEU A 24 -32.06 10.35 -8.73
N VAL A 25 -31.90 11.64 -9.07
CA VAL A 25 -30.70 12.16 -9.74
C VAL A 25 -29.47 11.99 -8.87
N LEU A 26 -29.58 12.33 -7.57
CA LEU A 26 -28.48 12.13 -6.63
C LEU A 26 -28.12 10.66 -6.46
N GLY A 27 -29.08 9.76 -6.46
CA GLY A 27 -28.87 8.32 -6.42
C GLY A 27 -28.09 7.80 -7.65
N ILE A 28 -28.43 8.28 -8.84
CA ILE A 28 -27.71 7.91 -10.08
C ILE A 28 -26.28 8.46 -10.06
N ILE A 29 -26.07 9.71 -9.69
CA ILE A 29 -24.74 10.34 -9.62
C ILE A 29 -23.88 9.60 -8.58
N SER A 30 -24.45 9.25 -7.43
CA SER A 30 -23.73 8.50 -6.38
C SER A 30 -23.27 7.12 -6.83
N ILE A 31 -24.10 6.38 -7.57
CA ILE A 31 -23.74 5.02 -8.01
C ILE A 31 -22.66 5.06 -9.11
N VAL A 32 -22.71 6.06 -10.01
CA VAL A 32 -21.68 6.26 -11.04
C VAL A 32 -20.37 6.71 -10.41
N GLY A 33 -20.41 7.64 -9.45
CA GLY A 33 -19.24 8.16 -8.75
C GLY A 33 -18.58 7.14 -7.82
N SER A 34 -19.30 6.14 -7.33
CA SER A 34 -18.77 5.12 -6.42
C SER A 34 -17.77 4.17 -7.09
N TRP A 35 -17.70 4.15 -8.42
CA TRP A 35 -16.77 3.30 -9.17
C TRP A 35 -15.35 3.90 -9.28
N ILE A 36 -15.19 5.19 -9.03
CA ILE A 36 -13.88 5.86 -9.14
C ILE A 36 -13.34 6.07 -7.71
N PRO A 37 -12.18 5.50 -7.34
CA PRO A 37 -11.69 5.52 -5.94
C PRO A 37 -11.60 6.92 -5.32
N PHE A 38 -11.14 7.92 -6.07
CA PHE A 38 -11.04 9.30 -5.59
C PHE A 38 -12.39 10.01 -5.42
N LEU A 39 -13.42 9.61 -6.20
CA LEU A 39 -14.76 10.16 -6.09
C LEU A 39 -15.64 9.41 -5.09
N ASN A 40 -15.16 8.31 -4.54
CA ASN A 40 -15.92 7.47 -3.63
C ASN A 40 -16.34 8.20 -2.33
N ALA A 41 -15.43 9.00 -1.74
CA ALA A 41 -15.76 9.84 -0.58
C ALA A 41 -16.87 10.85 -0.88
N PHE A 42 -16.85 11.45 -2.08
CA PHE A 42 -17.90 12.36 -2.53
C PHE A 42 -19.25 11.64 -2.74
N SER A 43 -19.21 10.41 -3.25
CA SER A 43 -20.39 9.57 -3.47
C SER A 43 -21.08 9.20 -2.15
N ILE A 44 -20.33 8.96 -1.09
CA ILE A 44 -20.84 8.70 0.27
C ILE A 44 -21.63 9.91 0.77
N ILE A 45 -21.06 11.12 0.64
CA ILE A 45 -21.73 12.36 1.05
C ILE A 45 -23.04 12.57 0.26
N LEU A 46 -22.99 12.38 -1.07
CA LEU A 46 -24.17 12.50 -1.94
C LEU A 46 -25.24 11.47 -1.60
N ALA A 47 -24.88 10.26 -1.25
CA ALA A 47 -25.80 9.21 -0.83
C ALA A 47 -26.52 9.57 0.46
N PHE A 48 -25.82 10.13 1.47
CA PHE A 48 -26.44 10.63 2.71
C PHE A 48 -27.41 11.77 2.46
N VAL A 49 -27.04 12.72 1.59
CA VAL A 49 -27.95 13.82 1.20
C VAL A 49 -29.18 13.26 0.45
N GLY A 50 -29.00 12.28 -0.42
CA GLY A 50 -30.08 11.61 -1.14
C GLY A 50 -31.06 10.91 -0.20
N ILE A 51 -30.56 10.22 0.83
CA ILE A 51 -31.39 9.58 1.88
C ILE A 51 -32.15 10.65 2.69
N ALA A 52 -31.48 11.73 3.11
CA ALA A 52 -32.06 12.81 3.87
C ALA A 52 -33.23 13.50 3.12
N LEU A 53 -33.16 13.56 1.80
CA LEU A 53 -34.24 14.08 0.94
C LEU A 53 -35.30 13.01 0.61
N GLY A 54 -34.91 11.77 0.47
CA GLY A 54 -35.77 10.65 0.12
C GLY A 54 -36.75 10.25 1.21
N ILE A 55 -36.32 10.27 2.48
CA ILE A 55 -37.17 9.91 3.63
C ILE A 55 -38.38 10.87 3.77
N PRO A 56 -38.20 12.22 3.80
CA PRO A 56 -39.34 13.14 3.82
C PRO A 56 -40.27 13.00 2.61
N ALA A 57 -39.71 12.77 1.42
CA ALA A 57 -40.51 12.54 0.22
C ALA A 57 -41.41 11.30 0.35
N LEU A 58 -40.89 10.22 0.94
CA LEU A 58 -41.65 9.00 1.18
C LEU A 58 -42.72 9.19 2.26
N ILE A 59 -42.43 9.91 3.35
CA ILE A 59 -43.37 10.21 4.43
C ILE A 59 -44.56 11.04 3.88
N ILE A 60 -44.26 12.04 3.05
CA ILE A 60 -45.31 12.86 2.41
C ILE A 60 -46.20 12.02 1.51
N PHE A 61 -45.61 11.07 0.76
CA PHE A 61 -46.40 10.15 -0.06
C PHE A 61 -47.33 9.28 0.78
N ILE A 62 -46.81 8.63 1.84
CA ILE A 62 -47.58 7.72 2.72
C ILE A 62 -48.73 8.48 3.39
N LYS A 63 -48.48 9.70 3.91
CA LYS A 63 -49.49 10.49 4.64
C LYS A 63 -50.56 11.13 3.74
N LYS A 64 -50.20 11.55 2.52
CA LYS A 64 -51.09 12.34 1.64
C LYS A 64 -51.52 11.63 0.37
N LYS A 65 -51.05 10.42 0.08
CA LYS A 65 -51.29 9.63 -1.14
C LYS A 65 -51.09 10.43 -2.44
N LYS A 66 -50.24 11.48 -2.41
CA LYS A 66 -49.91 12.34 -3.53
C LYS A 66 -48.41 12.32 -3.76
N GLY A 67 -47.99 12.14 -5.02
CA GLY A 67 -46.61 12.12 -5.43
C GLY A 67 -46.24 10.87 -6.25
N THR A 68 -45.01 10.79 -6.77
CA THR A 68 -44.52 9.66 -7.54
C THR A 68 -43.77 8.68 -6.64
N LEU A 69 -44.48 7.68 -6.07
CA LEU A 69 -43.92 6.62 -5.24
C LEU A 69 -42.70 5.96 -5.88
N GLY A 70 -42.80 5.64 -7.16
CA GLY A 70 -41.74 4.95 -7.90
C GLY A 70 -40.44 5.72 -7.93
N LYS A 71 -40.45 7.04 -8.15
CA LYS A 71 -39.22 7.86 -8.20
C LYS A 71 -38.54 7.99 -6.81
N SER A 72 -39.32 8.18 -5.74
CA SER A 72 -38.79 8.27 -4.38
C SER A 72 -38.22 6.96 -3.91
N LEU A 73 -38.89 5.83 -4.18
CA LEU A 73 -38.44 4.50 -3.79
C LEU A 73 -37.19 4.08 -4.59
N ALA A 74 -37.20 4.32 -5.90
CA ALA A 74 -36.04 4.01 -6.75
C ALA A 74 -34.80 4.82 -6.33
N GLY A 75 -34.96 6.13 -6.06
CA GLY A 75 -33.86 6.97 -5.59
C GLY A 75 -33.28 6.50 -4.24
N LEU A 76 -34.15 6.11 -3.31
CA LEU A 76 -33.71 5.61 -1.99
C LEU A 76 -32.98 4.27 -2.09
N ILE A 77 -33.48 3.35 -2.92
CA ILE A 77 -32.81 2.07 -3.19
C ILE A 77 -31.44 2.30 -3.83
N LEU A 78 -31.33 3.21 -4.82
CA LEU A 78 -30.06 3.54 -5.46
C LEU A 78 -29.05 4.15 -4.47
N CYS A 79 -29.50 5.01 -3.56
CA CYS A 79 -28.62 5.56 -2.51
C CYS A 79 -28.11 4.48 -1.56
N ILE A 80 -28.96 3.53 -1.16
CA ILE A 80 -28.55 2.40 -0.28
C ILE A 80 -27.58 1.48 -1.02
N LEU A 81 -27.85 1.13 -2.27
CA LEU A 81 -26.94 0.31 -3.09
C LEU A 81 -25.59 1.00 -3.29
N SER A 82 -25.60 2.33 -3.53
CA SER A 82 -24.38 3.13 -3.65
C SER A 82 -23.54 3.07 -2.37
N LEU A 83 -24.15 3.15 -1.18
CA LEU A 83 -23.43 3.01 0.09
C LEU A 83 -22.82 1.62 0.26
N ILE A 84 -23.59 0.56 0.00
CA ILE A 84 -23.10 -0.82 0.10
C ILE A 84 -21.89 -1.01 -0.84
N PHE A 85 -22.00 -0.53 -2.07
CA PHE A 85 -20.92 -0.63 -3.06
C PHE A 85 -19.70 0.21 -2.65
N ALA A 86 -19.91 1.44 -2.16
CA ALA A 86 -18.84 2.31 -1.69
C ALA A 86 -18.08 1.71 -0.49
N PHE A 87 -18.79 1.12 0.47
CA PHE A 87 -18.14 0.43 1.59
C PHE A 87 -17.40 -0.83 1.18
N SER A 88 -17.96 -1.61 0.22
CA SER A 88 -17.28 -2.80 -0.31
C SER A 88 -15.99 -2.46 -1.03
N MET A 89 -16.01 -1.41 -1.88
CA MET A 89 -14.82 -0.93 -2.59
C MET A 89 -13.78 -0.31 -1.65
N ASN A 90 -14.21 0.43 -0.62
CA ASN A 90 -13.30 0.97 0.38
C ASN A 90 -12.61 -0.14 1.18
N LYS A 91 -13.33 -1.20 1.56
CA LYS A 91 -12.74 -2.34 2.23
C LYS A 91 -11.70 -3.02 1.34
N ALA A 92 -12.02 -3.31 0.08
CA ALA A 92 -11.09 -3.91 -0.86
C ALA A 92 -9.86 -3.02 -1.12
N ALA A 93 -10.03 -1.70 -1.17
CA ALA A 93 -8.92 -0.76 -1.31
C ALA A 93 -8.05 -0.69 -0.05
N VAL A 94 -8.65 -0.70 1.14
CA VAL A 94 -7.93 -0.74 2.42
C VAL A 94 -7.22 -2.07 2.59
N ASP A 95 -7.86 -3.19 2.25
CA ASP A 95 -7.25 -4.52 2.32
C ASP A 95 -6.05 -4.60 1.35
N SER A 96 -6.17 -4.10 0.11
CA SER A 96 -5.07 -4.01 -0.84
C SER A 96 -3.94 -3.08 -0.37
N ILE A 97 -4.26 -1.96 0.27
CA ILE A 97 -3.27 -1.05 0.87
C ILE A 97 -2.59 -1.77 2.05
N ASN A 98 -3.33 -2.46 2.90
CA ASN A 98 -2.77 -3.21 4.02
C ASN A 98 -1.92 -4.39 3.56
N GLU A 99 -2.28 -5.07 2.46
CA GLU A 99 -1.46 -6.10 1.85
C GLU A 99 -0.17 -5.53 1.24
N THR A 100 -0.22 -4.31 0.69
CA THR A 100 0.94 -3.68 0.04
C THR A 100 1.81 -2.89 1.03
N PHE A 101 1.20 -2.22 2.01
CA PHE A 101 1.88 -1.30 2.95
C PHE A 101 1.70 -1.69 4.42
N GLY A 102 0.93 -2.74 4.73
CA GLY A 102 0.78 -3.26 6.08
C GLY A 102 2.07 -3.91 6.57
N SER A 103 2.40 -3.76 7.84
CA SER A 103 3.49 -4.50 8.45
C SER A 103 3.15 -6.00 8.43
N ASP A 104 3.96 -6.79 7.75
CA ASP A 104 3.91 -8.24 7.78
C ASP A 104 4.32 -8.73 9.18
N GLU A 105 3.58 -9.65 9.81
CA GLU A 105 3.97 -10.24 11.08
C GLU A 105 5.38 -10.86 11.00
N ALA A 106 5.75 -11.43 9.85
CA ALA A 106 7.09 -11.94 9.60
C ALA A 106 8.18 -10.86 9.55
N SER A 107 7.81 -9.57 9.39
CA SER A 107 8.77 -8.45 9.48
C SER A 107 9.32 -8.24 10.88
N GLN A 108 8.66 -8.77 11.92
CA GLN A 108 9.13 -8.72 13.30
C GLN A 108 10.04 -9.91 13.65
N ILE A 109 10.06 -10.95 12.81
CA ILE A 109 10.90 -12.11 12.99
C ILE A 109 12.34 -11.77 12.56
N VAL A 110 13.30 -12.03 13.44
CA VAL A 110 14.71 -11.94 13.13
C VAL A 110 15.24 -13.35 12.94
N TYR A 111 15.68 -13.65 11.72
CA TYR A 111 16.25 -14.95 11.35
C TYR A 111 17.69 -15.05 11.82
N ASP A 112 18.08 -16.23 12.24
CA ASP A 112 19.46 -16.49 12.64
C ASP A 112 20.39 -16.57 11.40
N TYR A 113 21.68 -16.38 11.63
CA TYR A 113 22.70 -16.51 10.61
C TYR A 113 22.61 -17.86 9.89
N GLY A 114 22.56 -17.83 8.56
CA GLY A 114 22.45 -19.03 7.73
C GLY A 114 21.04 -19.58 7.57
N GLU A 115 20.04 -19.02 8.23
CA GLU A 115 18.63 -19.32 7.94
C GLU A 115 18.16 -18.64 6.66
N ALA A 116 17.20 -19.25 5.98
CA ALA A 116 16.56 -18.65 4.80
C ALA A 116 15.22 -18.03 5.20
N ALA A 117 14.91 -16.86 4.64
CA ALA A 117 13.61 -16.22 4.77
C ALA A 117 13.01 -15.93 3.40
N GLU A 118 11.69 -15.97 3.32
CA GLU A 118 10.96 -15.76 2.08
C GLU A 118 10.19 -14.45 2.12
N LEU A 119 10.22 -13.71 1.01
CA LEU A 119 9.45 -12.50 0.79
C LEU A 119 9.09 -12.38 -0.69
N ASP A 120 7.81 -12.28 -0.99
CA ASP A 120 7.24 -12.06 -2.33
C ASP A 120 7.75 -13.01 -3.43
N GLY A 121 7.98 -14.27 -3.06
CA GLY A 121 8.46 -15.32 -3.97
C GLY A 121 9.98 -15.32 -4.17
N ILE A 122 10.70 -14.56 -3.37
CA ILE A 122 12.17 -14.58 -3.26
C ILE A 122 12.56 -15.19 -1.92
N SER A 123 13.48 -16.13 -1.93
CA SER A 123 14.15 -16.68 -0.73
C SER A 123 15.54 -16.05 -0.61
N ILE A 124 15.85 -15.53 0.57
CA ILE A 124 17.13 -14.91 0.88
C ILE A 124 17.82 -15.71 2.01
N LYS A 125 19.11 -15.91 1.86
CA LYS A 125 19.96 -16.55 2.88
C LYS A 125 21.30 -15.83 2.98
N VAL A 126 21.73 -15.50 4.20
CA VAL A 126 23.08 -14.99 4.48
C VAL A 126 24.04 -16.16 4.50
N LEU A 127 25.08 -16.10 3.65
CA LEU A 127 26.09 -17.15 3.52
C LEU A 127 27.37 -16.83 4.28
N ASN A 128 27.82 -15.57 4.24
CA ASN A 128 29.06 -15.13 4.89
C ASN A 128 28.99 -13.64 5.25
N VAL A 129 29.71 -13.26 6.29
CA VAL A 129 29.87 -11.87 6.73
C VAL A 129 31.36 -11.62 7.02
N GLU A 130 31.90 -10.60 6.36
CA GLU A 130 33.25 -10.13 6.55
C GLU A 130 33.25 -8.66 6.97
N LYS A 131 34.08 -8.30 7.92
CA LYS A 131 34.28 -6.90 8.33
C LYS A 131 35.67 -6.42 7.92
N ASN A 132 35.77 -5.20 7.39
CA ASN A 132 37.03 -4.66 6.91
C ASN A 132 37.08 -3.13 7.10
N SER A 133 38.15 -2.64 7.70
CA SER A 133 38.35 -1.21 7.92
C SER A 133 38.77 -0.43 6.64
N GLY A 134 39.00 -1.14 5.55
CA GLY A 134 39.45 -0.58 4.27
C GLY A 134 40.63 -1.35 3.69
N TYR A 135 40.98 -1.06 2.44
CA TYR A 135 42.13 -1.67 1.76
C TYR A 135 42.76 -0.68 0.78
N THR A 136 44.00 -0.97 0.38
CA THR A 136 44.70 -0.19 -0.65
C THR A 136 44.77 -0.98 -1.95
N LYS A 137 44.28 -0.43 -3.05
CA LYS A 137 44.35 -0.99 -4.41
C LYS A 137 44.84 0.09 -5.36
N ASN A 138 45.91 -0.22 -6.13
CA ASN A 138 46.45 0.70 -7.13
C ASN A 138 46.77 2.10 -6.55
N TYR A 139 47.36 2.18 -5.37
CA TYR A 139 47.65 3.43 -4.63
C TYR A 139 46.43 4.22 -4.14
N ILE A 140 45.22 3.70 -4.33
CA ILE A 140 43.97 4.29 -3.80
C ILE A 140 43.65 3.59 -2.47
N ASN A 141 43.54 4.39 -1.41
CA ASN A 141 43.09 3.90 -0.12
C ASN A 141 41.54 3.99 -0.07
N VAL A 142 40.90 2.82 -0.09
CA VAL A 142 39.45 2.69 0.00
C VAL A 142 39.08 2.44 1.44
N LYS A 143 38.35 3.39 2.04
CA LYS A 143 37.86 3.32 3.43
C LYS A 143 36.41 3.78 3.48
N PRO A 144 35.65 3.45 4.54
CA PRO A 144 34.34 4.05 4.78
C PRO A 144 34.41 5.57 4.87
N ASP A 145 33.32 6.25 4.51
CA ASP A 145 33.24 7.71 4.51
C ASP A 145 33.37 8.30 5.91
N ASN A 146 32.93 7.60 6.94
CA ASN A 146 33.07 7.99 8.34
C ASN A 146 34.26 7.27 8.97
N ASP A 147 35.12 8.02 9.66
CA ASP A 147 36.35 7.48 10.28
C ASP A 147 36.09 6.45 11.41
N GLY A 148 34.87 6.43 11.98
CA GLY A 148 34.47 5.46 13.01
C GLY A 148 33.82 4.20 12.47
N ASP A 149 33.69 4.06 11.16
CA ASP A 149 32.99 2.95 10.52
C ASP A 149 33.97 1.89 9.96
N GLU A 150 33.42 0.72 9.69
CA GLU A 150 34.03 -0.34 8.90
C GLU A 150 33.10 -0.81 7.79
N PHE A 151 33.65 -1.39 6.74
CA PHE A 151 32.85 -2.11 5.75
C PHE A 151 32.35 -3.42 6.35
N VAL A 152 31.09 -3.71 6.10
CA VAL A 152 30.43 -4.98 6.39
C VAL A 152 30.06 -5.59 5.04
N ILE A 153 30.79 -6.60 4.64
CA ILE A 153 30.59 -7.30 3.36
C ILE A 153 29.76 -8.55 3.65
N VAL A 154 28.53 -8.56 3.15
CA VAL A 154 27.58 -9.66 3.36
C VAL A 154 27.40 -10.42 2.07
N GLU A 155 27.77 -11.71 2.07
CA GLU A 155 27.46 -12.61 0.97
C GLU A 155 26.09 -13.23 1.16
N VAL A 156 25.22 -13.07 0.16
CA VAL A 156 23.85 -13.56 0.18
C VAL A 156 23.57 -14.47 -1.01
N GLU A 157 22.71 -15.46 -0.78
CA GLU A 157 22.04 -16.21 -1.83
C GLU A 157 20.62 -15.69 -1.98
N ILE A 158 20.25 -15.35 -3.22
CA ILE A 158 18.90 -14.98 -3.63
C ILE A 158 18.36 -16.06 -4.56
N LYS A 159 17.21 -16.64 -4.23
CA LYS A 159 16.57 -17.66 -5.06
C LYS A 159 15.14 -17.27 -5.38
N ASN A 160 14.76 -17.30 -6.65
CA ASN A 160 13.38 -17.15 -7.07
C ASN A 160 12.62 -18.49 -6.84
N ILE A 161 11.69 -18.49 -5.90
CA ILE A 161 10.85 -19.64 -5.57
C ILE A 161 9.43 -19.52 -6.14
N SER A 162 9.17 -18.48 -6.93
CA SER A 162 7.89 -18.26 -7.60
C SER A 162 7.88 -18.85 -9.02
N GLU A 163 6.71 -18.86 -9.64
CA GLU A 163 6.51 -19.28 -11.03
C GLU A 163 6.74 -18.14 -12.05
N GLU A 164 7.01 -16.92 -11.58
CA GLU A 164 7.23 -15.74 -12.40
C GLU A 164 8.69 -15.29 -12.34
N THR A 165 9.15 -14.52 -13.34
CA THR A 165 10.45 -13.85 -13.26
C THR A 165 10.42 -12.78 -12.19
N LYS A 166 11.39 -12.79 -11.26
CA LYS A 166 11.55 -11.82 -10.19
C LYS A 166 12.80 -10.98 -10.38
N ALA A 167 12.67 -9.68 -10.18
CA ALA A 167 13.79 -8.76 -10.14
C ALA A 167 14.47 -8.81 -8.77
N PHE A 168 15.76 -8.48 -8.71
CA PHE A 168 16.52 -8.25 -7.47
C PHE A 168 17.43 -7.04 -7.65
N ASN A 169 17.69 -6.33 -6.56
CA ASN A 169 18.57 -5.17 -6.56
C ASN A 169 19.34 -5.10 -5.23
N VAL A 170 20.62 -4.70 -5.29
CA VAL A 170 21.42 -4.44 -4.09
C VAL A 170 20.78 -3.36 -3.20
N LEU A 171 20.06 -2.41 -3.77
CA LEU A 171 19.35 -1.33 -3.05
C LEU A 171 18.15 -1.82 -2.22
N ASP A 172 17.70 -3.05 -2.42
CA ASP A 172 16.66 -3.67 -1.60
C ASP A 172 17.18 -4.08 -0.21
N PHE A 173 18.49 -3.91 0.01
CA PHE A 173 19.16 -4.27 1.26
C PHE A 173 19.57 -3.04 2.05
N SER A 174 19.52 -3.16 3.37
CA SER A 174 20.05 -2.19 4.34
C SER A 174 20.61 -2.91 5.56
N ILE A 175 21.39 -2.20 6.36
CA ILE A 175 21.92 -2.69 7.63
C ILE A 175 21.33 -1.86 8.77
N GLN A 176 20.88 -2.54 9.82
CA GLN A 176 20.51 -1.92 11.08
C GLN A 176 21.65 -2.15 12.06
N THR A 177 22.13 -1.07 12.65
CA THR A 177 23.19 -1.06 13.67
C THR A 177 22.62 -1.32 15.07
N GLY A 178 23.45 -1.65 16.01
CA GLY A 178 23.04 -1.97 17.40
C GLY A 178 22.36 -0.79 18.12
N ASN A 179 22.59 0.45 17.69
CA ASN A 179 21.89 1.63 18.20
C ASN A 179 20.55 1.91 17.47
N GLY A 180 20.16 1.07 16.50
CA GLY A 180 18.91 1.18 15.76
C GLY A 180 18.98 2.05 14.51
N GLU A 181 20.15 2.60 14.13
CA GLU A 181 20.32 3.33 12.87
C GLU A 181 20.19 2.37 11.68
N ILE A 182 19.46 2.77 10.62
CA ILE A 182 19.33 1.99 9.38
C ILE A 182 20.08 2.72 8.26
N ARG A 183 21.02 2.01 7.63
CA ARG A 183 21.83 2.49 6.52
C ARG A 183 21.58 1.62 5.29
N SER A 184 21.18 2.24 4.18
CA SER A 184 20.92 1.53 2.93
C SER A 184 22.23 1.08 2.27
N ALA A 185 22.17 -0.04 1.56
CA ALA A 185 23.21 -0.39 0.61
C ALA A 185 23.31 0.69 -0.47
N GLY A 186 24.51 0.99 -0.90
CA GLY A 186 24.79 2.02 -1.88
C GLY A 186 25.90 1.59 -2.83
N PHE A 187 26.28 2.51 -3.71
CA PHE A 187 27.46 2.31 -4.54
C PHE A 187 28.71 2.43 -3.67
N SER A 188 29.48 1.37 -3.61
CA SER A 188 30.76 1.34 -2.92
C SER A 188 31.91 1.21 -3.88
N MET A 189 33.01 1.90 -3.62
CA MET A 189 34.28 1.68 -4.34
C MET A 189 35.00 0.40 -3.86
N TYR A 190 34.45 -0.31 -2.90
CA TYR A 190 34.98 -1.58 -2.43
C TYR A 190 34.72 -2.66 -3.47
N ASP A 191 35.80 -3.21 -4.03
CA ASP A 191 35.76 -4.27 -5.03
C ASP A 191 35.68 -5.63 -4.30
N THR A 192 34.51 -6.27 -4.33
CA THR A 192 34.33 -7.59 -3.72
C THR A 192 34.68 -8.74 -4.67
N GLY A 193 34.86 -8.45 -5.97
CA GLY A 193 35.06 -9.45 -7.01
C GLY A 193 33.81 -10.25 -7.39
N ASN A 194 32.72 -10.16 -6.62
CA ASN A 194 31.43 -10.83 -6.88
C ASN A 194 30.27 -10.02 -6.30
N ASP A 195 30.09 -8.79 -6.79
CA ASP A 195 29.00 -7.93 -6.33
C ASP A 195 27.64 -8.52 -6.70
N LEU A 196 26.65 -8.35 -5.81
CA LEU A 196 25.28 -8.78 -6.06
C LEU A 196 24.70 -8.06 -7.27
N GLY A 197 24.83 -6.73 -7.32
CA GLY A 197 24.32 -5.90 -8.38
C GLY A 197 22.80 -5.87 -8.45
N SER A 198 22.28 -5.85 -9.68
CA SER A 198 20.85 -5.91 -9.97
C SER A 198 20.58 -6.82 -11.18
N GLY A 199 19.39 -7.40 -11.25
CA GLY A 199 19.03 -8.27 -12.37
C GLY A 199 17.66 -8.90 -12.18
N SER A 200 17.44 -9.99 -12.92
CA SER A 200 16.20 -10.77 -12.84
C SER A 200 16.53 -12.27 -12.82
N LEU A 201 15.74 -13.01 -12.04
CA LEU A 201 15.82 -14.46 -11.93
C LEU A 201 14.58 -15.11 -12.53
N ALA A 202 14.76 -16.01 -13.46
CA ALA A 202 13.67 -16.89 -13.91
C ALA A 202 13.20 -17.80 -12.76
N PRO A 203 12.03 -18.44 -12.87
CA PRO A 203 11.58 -19.42 -11.87
C PRO A 203 12.67 -20.47 -11.56
N GLY A 204 12.93 -20.65 -10.27
CA GLY A 204 13.98 -21.54 -9.76
C GLY A 204 15.42 -20.99 -9.87
N GLY A 205 15.61 -19.83 -10.50
CA GLY A 205 16.94 -19.19 -10.65
C GLY A 205 17.53 -18.76 -9.31
N THR A 206 18.87 -18.81 -9.23
CA THR A 206 19.62 -18.45 -8.02
C THR A 206 20.75 -17.50 -8.38
N LYS A 207 21.02 -16.53 -7.52
CA LYS A 207 22.18 -15.63 -7.59
C LYS A 207 22.85 -15.60 -6.24
N VAL A 208 24.16 -15.77 -6.23
CA VAL A 208 25.01 -15.51 -5.06
C VAL A 208 25.83 -14.26 -5.36
N GLY A 209 25.91 -13.35 -4.39
CA GLY A 209 26.69 -12.13 -4.54
C GLY A 209 26.92 -11.42 -3.21
N LYS A 210 27.85 -10.48 -3.23
CA LYS A 210 28.26 -9.69 -2.06
C LYS A 210 27.63 -8.31 -2.08
N ILE A 211 27.23 -7.86 -0.90
CA ILE A 211 26.67 -6.53 -0.62
C ILE A 211 27.67 -5.83 0.29
N VAL A 212 28.03 -4.60 -0.06
CA VAL A 212 28.90 -3.77 0.77
C VAL A 212 28.06 -2.74 1.52
N LEU A 213 28.13 -2.82 2.83
CA LEU A 213 27.45 -1.94 3.77
C LEU A 213 28.49 -1.30 4.69
N THR A 214 28.10 -0.31 5.49
CA THR A 214 28.96 0.31 6.50
C THR A 214 28.27 0.32 7.85
N ALA A 215 29.04 0.05 8.90
CA ALA A 215 28.55 0.10 10.27
C ALA A 215 29.66 0.63 11.21
N PRO A 216 29.30 1.12 12.41
CA PRO A 216 30.30 1.45 13.42
C PRO A 216 31.23 0.27 13.70
N LYS A 217 32.54 0.56 13.89
CA LYS A 217 33.48 -0.46 14.29
C LYS A 217 33.06 -1.15 15.59
N ASP A 218 33.35 -2.43 15.68
CA ASP A 218 33.04 -3.26 16.84
C ASP A 218 31.54 -3.40 17.18
N ASP A 219 30.64 -2.95 16.32
CA ASP A 219 29.21 -3.21 16.49
C ASP A 219 28.89 -4.68 16.17
N ASN A 220 28.47 -5.41 17.21
CA ASN A 220 28.17 -6.84 17.13
C ASN A 220 26.68 -7.14 17.07
N ASN A 221 25.80 -6.11 17.04
CA ASN A 221 24.36 -6.26 16.98
C ASN A 221 23.82 -5.82 15.62
N LEU A 222 24.44 -6.29 14.56
CA LEU A 222 24.08 -5.92 13.20
C LEU A 222 22.99 -6.82 12.64
N LEU A 223 21.99 -6.21 11.99
CA LEU A 223 20.95 -6.92 11.25
C LEU A 223 20.99 -6.51 9.78
N LEU A 224 21.01 -7.49 8.88
CA LEU A 224 20.69 -7.25 7.47
C LEU A 224 19.19 -7.17 7.31
N ILE A 225 18.69 -6.15 6.62
CA ILE A 225 17.29 -5.98 6.28
C ILE A 225 17.14 -6.14 4.77
N TYR A 226 16.21 -6.97 4.35
CA TYR A 226 15.78 -7.13 2.95
C TYR A 226 14.33 -6.71 2.81
N LYS A 227 14.01 -5.87 1.82
CA LYS A 227 12.66 -5.34 1.58
C LYS A 227 12.02 -5.79 0.27
N GLY A 228 12.68 -6.55 -0.59
CA GLY A 228 12.13 -6.98 -1.88
C GLY A 228 11.78 -5.85 -2.85
N ASN A 229 11.42 -4.68 -2.32
CA ASN A 229 11.21 -3.42 -3.01
C ASN A 229 11.41 -2.29 -2.00
N MET A 230 12.18 -1.26 -2.36
CA MET A 230 12.50 -0.14 -1.47
C MET A 230 11.26 0.65 -0.99
N PHE A 231 10.12 0.49 -1.66
CA PHE A 231 8.85 1.15 -1.31
C PHE A 231 7.91 0.24 -0.50
N ASP A 232 8.28 -1.03 -0.26
CA ASP A 232 7.46 -1.95 0.50
C ASP A 232 7.69 -1.74 2.02
N SER A 233 6.63 -1.96 2.80
CA SER A 233 6.70 -2.00 4.26
C SER A 233 7.07 -3.39 4.79
N LYS A 234 6.96 -4.43 3.95
CA LYS A 234 7.36 -5.79 4.30
C LYS A 234 8.87 -5.93 4.27
N GLU A 235 9.43 -6.55 5.29
CA GLU A 235 10.88 -6.75 5.39
C GLU A 235 11.21 -8.09 6.06
N ARG A 236 12.44 -8.58 5.82
CA ARG A 236 13.04 -9.72 6.52
C ARG A 236 14.35 -9.28 7.13
N LYS A 237 14.56 -9.65 8.38
CA LYS A 237 15.75 -9.28 9.16
C LYS A 237 16.59 -10.52 9.47
N PHE A 238 17.89 -10.41 9.29
CA PHE A 238 18.84 -11.49 9.52
C PHE A 238 19.93 -11.02 10.47
N LYS A 239 20.25 -11.82 11.48
CA LYS A 239 21.46 -11.60 12.29
C LYS A 239 22.70 -11.80 11.42
N LEU A 240 23.69 -10.93 11.60
CA LEU A 240 24.96 -11.02 10.89
C LEU A 240 26.07 -11.71 11.69
N GLN A 241 25.74 -12.16 12.89
CA GLN A 241 26.64 -12.89 13.78
C GLN A 241 25.86 -13.95 14.56
#